data_30010376bccfa76e5030a72369872164
#
_entry.id   30010376bccfa76e5030a72369872164
#
_cell.length_a   1.000
_cell.length_b   1.000
_cell.length_c   1.000
_cell.angle_alpha   90.00
_cell.angle_beta   90.00
_cell.angle_gamma   90.00
#
_symmetry.space_group_name_H-M   'P 1'
#
loop_
_entity.id
_entity.type
_entity.pdbx_description
1 polymer ?
#
loop_
_entity_poly.entity_id
_entity_poly.type
_entity_poly.pdbx_seq_one_letter_code
_entity_poly.pdbx_strand_id
1 'polypeptide(L)'
;KISYLGFVLFGLSSLFCGLINNISLLIIGRIFQGIGAAALQATSAALITTLVSEKRKNSSIGILGIMIGLGPILGPSLGGIILSLSFWQLIFLINIPFVILGIACNNFLLNKLSEKNNNRQLDMLGITINTLMLVSLLLGLSLLNKSHLFVVGIILILSSLLLGIIFYYVELNNKHALIDIKGLK
;
A
#
# COMPACT_ATOMS: atom_id res chain seq x y z
N LYS A 1 11.77 -7.62 -9.99
CA LYS A 1 10.97 -8.82 -9.62
C LYS A 1 9.77 -8.44 -8.72
N ILE A 2 9.98 -7.73 -7.60
CA ILE A 2 8.90 -7.36 -6.66
C ILE A 2 7.82 -6.53 -7.35
N SER A 3 8.19 -5.52 -8.16
CA SER A 3 7.26 -4.70 -8.93
C SER A 3 6.40 -5.53 -9.89
N TYR A 4 7.02 -6.49 -10.61
CA TYR A 4 6.30 -7.38 -11.52
C TYR A 4 5.29 -8.26 -10.77
N LEU A 5 5.73 -8.87 -9.65
CA LEU A 5 4.84 -9.66 -8.78
C LEU A 5 3.71 -8.80 -8.21
N GLY A 6 3.99 -7.55 -7.84
CA GLY A 6 2.99 -6.59 -7.39
C GLY A 6 1.91 -6.33 -8.45
N PHE A 7 2.30 -6.10 -9.72
CA PHE A 7 1.34 -5.92 -10.83
C PHE A 7 0.51 -7.18 -11.07
N VAL A 8 1.15 -8.36 -11.11
CA VAL A 8 0.44 -9.63 -11.33
C VAL A 8 -0.55 -9.90 -10.20
N LEU A 9 -0.12 -9.76 -8.95
CA LEU A 9 -0.97 -9.99 -7.80
C LEU A 9 -2.14 -9.00 -7.75
N PHE A 10 -1.87 -7.72 -7.96
CA PHE A 10 -2.90 -6.67 -7.99
C PHE A 10 -3.90 -6.89 -9.12
N GLY A 11 -3.42 -7.23 -10.32
CA GLY A 11 -4.26 -7.47 -11.49
C GLY A 11 -5.14 -8.71 -11.35
N LEU A 12 -4.57 -9.84 -10.92
CA LEU A 12 -5.32 -11.07 -10.68
C LEU A 12 -6.37 -10.89 -9.58
N SER A 13 -6.01 -10.22 -8.49
CA SER A 13 -6.96 -9.91 -7.41
C SER A 13 -8.07 -8.97 -7.86
N SER A 14 -7.75 -7.97 -8.71
CA SER A 14 -8.75 -7.07 -9.29
C SER A 14 -9.71 -7.81 -10.22
N LEU A 15 -9.19 -8.70 -11.07
CA LEU A 15 -10.02 -9.55 -11.92
C LEU A 15 -10.92 -10.46 -11.09
N PHE A 16 -10.35 -11.10 -10.07
CA PHE A 16 -11.09 -11.96 -9.15
C PHE A 16 -12.23 -11.18 -8.44
N CYS A 17 -11.95 -10.00 -7.88
CA CYS A 17 -12.96 -9.15 -7.26
C CYS A 17 -14.05 -8.68 -8.24
N GLY A 18 -13.69 -8.44 -9.51
CA GLY A 18 -14.65 -8.03 -10.54
C GLY A 18 -15.55 -9.13 -11.05
N LEU A 19 -15.22 -10.41 -10.82
CA LEU A 19 -16.02 -11.56 -11.27
C LEU A 19 -16.86 -12.21 -10.17
N ILE A 20 -16.60 -11.87 -8.90
CA ILE A 20 -17.26 -12.52 -7.76
C ILE A 20 -18.42 -11.68 -7.25
N ASN A 21 -19.51 -12.39 -6.92
CA ASN A 21 -20.70 -11.81 -6.29
C ASN A 21 -20.84 -12.16 -4.79
N ASN A 22 -19.86 -12.86 -4.20
CA ASN A 22 -19.87 -13.25 -2.81
C ASN A 22 -19.00 -12.32 -1.96
N ILE A 23 -19.58 -11.74 -0.90
CA ILE A 23 -18.89 -10.74 -0.07
C ILE A 23 -17.68 -11.32 0.69
N SER A 24 -17.76 -12.56 1.15
CA SER A 24 -16.63 -13.19 1.86
C SER A 24 -15.42 -13.40 0.94
N LEU A 25 -15.68 -13.85 -0.29
CA LEU A 25 -14.64 -14.01 -1.31
C LEU A 25 -14.10 -12.65 -1.78
N LEU A 26 -14.97 -11.63 -1.82
CA LEU A 26 -14.55 -10.26 -2.12
C LEU A 26 -13.54 -9.74 -1.09
N ILE A 27 -13.77 -9.98 0.19
CA ILE A 27 -12.86 -9.57 1.27
C ILE A 27 -11.49 -10.24 1.08
N ILE A 28 -11.46 -11.53 0.77
CA ILE A 28 -10.22 -12.28 0.50
C ILE A 28 -9.49 -11.67 -0.70
N GLY A 29 -10.21 -11.41 -1.80
CA GLY A 29 -9.64 -10.77 -2.97
C GLY A 29 -9.04 -9.38 -2.67
N ARG A 30 -9.69 -8.60 -1.80
CA ARG A 30 -9.22 -7.30 -1.33
C ARG A 30 -7.94 -7.37 -0.50
N ILE A 31 -7.75 -8.43 0.28
CA ILE A 31 -6.50 -8.64 1.02
C ILE A 31 -5.33 -8.81 0.04
N PHE A 32 -5.48 -9.70 -0.94
CA PHE A 32 -4.44 -9.91 -1.97
C PHE A 32 -4.22 -8.68 -2.84
N GLN A 33 -5.28 -7.95 -3.19
CA GLN A 33 -5.20 -6.69 -3.92
C GLN A 33 -4.41 -5.64 -3.13
N GLY A 34 -4.65 -5.54 -1.81
CA GLY A 34 -3.92 -4.64 -0.92
C GLY A 34 -2.43 -4.97 -0.84
N ILE A 35 -2.06 -6.26 -0.76
CA ILE A 35 -0.66 -6.70 -0.77
C ILE A 35 0.01 -6.31 -2.10
N GLY A 36 -0.66 -6.54 -3.23
CA GLY A 36 -0.17 -6.14 -4.55
C GLY A 36 0.04 -4.62 -4.66
N ALA A 37 -0.94 -3.83 -4.21
CA ALA A 37 -0.88 -2.37 -4.20
C ALA A 37 0.28 -1.85 -3.33
N ALA A 38 0.48 -2.40 -2.14
CA ALA A 38 1.58 -2.05 -1.25
C ALA A 38 2.95 -2.31 -1.89
N ALA A 39 3.11 -3.48 -2.56
CA ALA A 39 4.33 -3.80 -3.30
C ALA A 39 4.60 -2.82 -4.43
N LEU A 40 3.56 -2.41 -5.18
CA LEU A 40 3.68 -1.41 -6.25
C LEU A 40 4.07 -0.03 -5.70
N GLN A 41 3.45 0.40 -4.61
CA GLN A 41 3.73 1.70 -4.01
C GLN A 41 5.16 1.78 -3.46
N ALA A 42 5.61 0.76 -2.74
CA ALA A 42 6.98 0.68 -2.23
C ALA A 42 8.02 0.66 -3.36
N THR A 43 7.77 -0.11 -4.42
CA THR A 43 8.70 -0.19 -5.56
C THR A 43 8.70 1.08 -6.41
N SER A 44 7.60 1.82 -6.51
CA SER A 44 7.53 3.09 -7.24
C SER A 44 8.47 4.13 -6.64
N ALA A 45 8.45 4.30 -5.31
CA ALA A 45 9.35 5.21 -4.62
C ALA A 45 10.82 4.80 -4.79
N ALA A 46 11.12 3.49 -4.66
CA ALA A 46 12.46 2.95 -4.84
C ALA A 46 12.99 3.16 -6.28
N LEU A 47 12.15 2.97 -7.30
CA LEU A 47 12.54 3.19 -8.71
C LEU A 47 12.85 4.67 -8.98
N ILE A 48 12.09 5.60 -8.44
CA ILE A 48 12.38 7.03 -8.57
C ILE A 48 13.73 7.36 -7.94
N THR A 49 14.01 6.86 -6.74
CA THR A 49 15.26 7.15 -6.05
C THR A 49 16.49 6.55 -6.71
N THR A 50 16.33 5.46 -7.47
CA THR A 50 17.43 4.74 -8.13
C THR A 50 17.66 5.13 -9.59
N LEU A 51 16.59 5.47 -10.32
CA LEU A 51 16.64 5.71 -11.78
C LEU A 51 16.71 7.18 -12.15
N VAL A 52 16.17 8.05 -11.31
CA VAL A 52 16.08 9.47 -11.63
C VAL A 52 17.35 10.18 -11.15
N SER A 53 17.92 11.05 -12.01
CA SER A 53 19.07 11.88 -11.65
C SER A 53 18.77 12.78 -10.45
N GLU A 54 19.77 13.04 -9.60
CA GLU A 54 19.64 13.86 -8.38
C GLU A 54 18.92 15.20 -8.63
N LYS A 55 19.20 15.85 -9.78
CA LYS A 55 18.57 17.13 -10.14
C LYS A 55 17.05 17.06 -10.31
N ARG A 56 16.50 15.89 -10.70
CA ARG A 56 15.06 15.68 -10.95
C ARG A 56 14.35 14.85 -9.87
N LYS A 57 15.10 14.31 -8.94
CA LYS A 57 14.60 13.39 -7.91
C LYS A 57 13.48 14.01 -7.07
N ASN A 58 13.70 15.22 -6.56
CA ASN A 58 12.70 15.91 -5.74
C ASN A 58 11.42 16.22 -6.53
N SER A 59 11.55 16.63 -7.80
CA SER A 59 10.40 16.87 -8.66
C SER A 59 9.63 15.59 -8.95
N SER A 60 10.32 14.48 -9.19
CA SER A 60 9.68 13.17 -9.44
C SER A 60 8.97 12.61 -8.20
N ILE A 61 9.54 12.80 -7.02
CA ILE A 61 8.90 12.43 -5.75
C ILE A 61 7.65 13.32 -5.53
N GLY A 62 7.74 14.62 -5.84
CA GLY A 62 6.60 15.53 -5.77
C GLY A 62 5.45 15.10 -6.69
N ILE A 63 5.74 14.71 -7.93
CA ILE A 63 4.74 14.20 -8.87
C ILE A 63 4.10 12.91 -8.35
N LEU A 64 4.91 11.98 -7.80
CA LEU A 64 4.39 10.77 -7.18
C LEU A 64 3.42 11.10 -6.02
N GLY A 65 3.79 12.05 -5.17
CA GLY A 65 2.94 12.52 -4.07
C GLY A 65 1.61 13.11 -4.55
N ILE A 66 1.64 13.92 -5.63
CA ILE A 66 0.42 14.46 -6.25
C ILE A 66 -0.47 13.32 -6.76
N MET A 67 0.09 12.34 -7.45
CA MET A 67 -0.67 11.20 -7.98
C MET A 67 -1.30 10.35 -6.86
N ILE A 68 -0.59 10.13 -5.77
CA ILE A 68 -1.12 9.44 -4.58
C ILE A 68 -2.27 10.25 -3.96
N GLY A 69 -2.11 11.58 -3.87
CA GLY A 69 -3.14 12.47 -3.32
C GLY A 69 -4.40 12.61 -4.19
N LEU A 70 -4.27 12.46 -5.50
CA LEU A 70 -5.42 12.49 -6.43
C LEU A 70 -6.35 11.28 -6.29
N GLY A 71 -5.83 10.13 -5.87
CA GLY A 71 -6.62 8.90 -5.71
C GLY A 71 -7.86 9.08 -4.81
N PRO A 72 -7.72 9.53 -3.56
CA PRO A 72 -8.84 9.80 -2.66
C PRO A 72 -9.83 10.86 -3.15
N ILE A 73 -9.38 11.81 -3.98
CA ILE A 73 -10.24 12.87 -4.53
C ILE A 73 -11.05 12.34 -5.72
N LEU A 74 -10.39 11.66 -6.65
CA LEU A 74 -11.02 11.15 -7.86
C LEU A 74 -11.79 9.84 -7.63
N GLY A 75 -11.35 9.03 -6.65
CA GLY A 75 -11.94 7.72 -6.36
C GLY A 75 -13.44 7.77 -6.11
N PRO A 76 -13.95 8.56 -5.15
CA PRO A 76 -15.38 8.66 -4.89
C PRO A 76 -16.18 9.17 -6.10
N SER A 77 -15.64 10.13 -6.86
CA SER A 77 -16.31 10.68 -8.04
C SER A 77 -16.44 9.64 -9.17
N LEU A 78 -15.34 8.98 -9.51
CA LEU A 78 -15.32 7.91 -10.51
C LEU A 78 -16.12 6.71 -10.04
N GLY A 79 -16.01 6.33 -8.78
CA GLY A 79 -16.78 5.26 -8.17
C GLY A 79 -18.28 5.53 -8.23
N GLY A 80 -18.72 6.75 -7.94
CA GLY A 80 -20.12 7.16 -8.04
C GLY A 80 -20.67 7.05 -9.47
N ILE A 81 -19.89 7.49 -10.47
CA ILE A 81 -20.27 7.37 -11.89
C ILE A 81 -20.41 5.88 -12.27
N ILE A 82 -19.44 5.05 -11.90
CA ILE A 82 -19.47 3.61 -12.21
C ILE A 82 -20.66 2.94 -11.53
N LEU A 83 -20.96 3.27 -10.29
CA LEU A 83 -22.10 2.73 -9.55
C LEU A 83 -23.43 3.14 -10.17
N SER A 84 -23.55 4.34 -10.76
CA SER A 84 -24.75 4.77 -11.47
C SER A 84 -25.07 3.92 -12.71
N LEU A 85 -24.07 3.22 -13.27
CA LEU A 85 -24.23 2.28 -14.36
C LEU A 85 -24.72 0.88 -13.91
N SER A 86 -25.01 0.70 -12.61
CA SER A 86 -25.47 -0.56 -12.00
C SER A 86 -24.48 -1.75 -12.05
N PHE A 87 -23.24 -1.54 -12.43
CA PHE A 87 -22.21 -2.57 -12.52
C PHE A 87 -21.05 -2.26 -11.56
N TRP A 88 -21.24 -2.48 -10.26
CA TRP A 88 -20.22 -2.23 -9.24
C TRP A 88 -18.90 -2.98 -9.49
N GLN A 89 -18.95 -4.10 -10.19
CA GLN A 89 -17.77 -4.89 -10.56
C GLN A 89 -16.78 -4.11 -11.44
N LEU A 90 -17.26 -3.13 -12.19
CA LEU A 90 -16.43 -2.27 -13.04
C LEU A 90 -15.41 -1.49 -12.25
N ILE A 91 -15.67 -1.19 -10.96
CA ILE A 91 -14.72 -0.52 -10.05
C ILE A 91 -13.39 -1.30 -9.96
N PHE A 92 -13.47 -2.63 -10.06
CA PHE A 92 -12.29 -3.50 -10.04
C PHE A 92 -11.71 -3.73 -11.43
N LEU A 93 -12.58 -3.94 -12.41
CA LEU A 93 -12.16 -4.25 -13.78
C LEU A 93 -11.46 -3.06 -14.45
N ILE A 94 -11.76 -1.83 -14.07
CA ILE A 94 -11.08 -0.63 -14.57
C ILE A 94 -9.57 -0.65 -14.28
N ASN A 95 -9.12 -1.39 -13.26
CA ASN A 95 -7.70 -1.52 -12.95
C ASN A 95 -6.94 -2.38 -13.97
N ILE A 96 -7.63 -3.28 -14.69
CA ILE A 96 -6.96 -4.26 -15.57
C ILE A 96 -6.18 -3.59 -16.71
N PRO A 97 -6.75 -2.61 -17.45
CA PRO A 97 -5.98 -1.90 -18.49
C PRO A 97 -4.72 -1.23 -17.92
N PHE A 98 -4.82 -0.62 -16.73
CA PHE A 98 -3.68 0.03 -16.09
C PHE A 98 -2.61 -0.97 -15.63
N VAL A 99 -3.01 -2.16 -15.18
CA VAL A 99 -2.09 -3.24 -14.83
C VAL A 99 -1.34 -3.73 -16.06
N ILE A 100 -2.03 -3.95 -17.18
CA ILE A 100 -1.41 -4.38 -18.44
C ILE A 100 -0.38 -3.35 -18.90
N LEU A 101 -0.74 -2.07 -18.93
CA LEU A 101 0.17 -0.98 -19.25
C LEU A 101 1.35 -0.92 -18.28
N GLY A 102 1.08 -1.08 -16.98
CA GLY A 102 2.12 -1.11 -15.94
C GLY A 102 3.11 -2.25 -16.12
N ILE A 103 2.66 -3.46 -16.45
CA ILE A 103 3.52 -4.61 -16.76
C ILE A 103 4.37 -4.33 -18.00
N ALA A 104 3.78 -3.79 -19.06
CA ALA A 104 4.50 -3.46 -20.30
C ALA A 104 5.60 -2.43 -20.03
N CYS A 105 5.28 -1.34 -19.31
CA CYS A 105 6.25 -0.32 -18.93
C CYS A 105 7.34 -0.87 -17.99
N ASN A 106 6.96 -1.73 -17.05
CA ASN A 106 7.90 -2.33 -16.10
C ASN A 106 8.90 -3.24 -16.80
N ASN A 107 8.47 -4.06 -17.75
CA ASN A 107 9.35 -4.90 -18.55
C ASN A 107 10.34 -4.07 -19.38
N PHE A 108 9.87 -2.96 -19.97
CA PHE A 108 10.73 -2.04 -20.71
C PHE A 108 11.82 -1.40 -19.84
N LEU A 109 11.45 -1.00 -18.61
CA LEU A 109 12.36 -0.38 -17.65
C LEU A 109 13.35 -1.39 -17.07
N LEU A 110 12.90 -2.59 -16.69
CA LEU A 110 13.75 -3.62 -16.07
C LEU A 110 14.83 -4.15 -17.00
N ASN A 111 14.56 -4.22 -18.32
CA ASN A 111 15.58 -4.60 -19.29
C ASN A 111 16.79 -3.63 -19.35
N LYS A 112 16.64 -2.42 -18.79
CA LYS A 112 17.72 -1.42 -18.66
C LYS A 112 18.45 -1.44 -17.32
N LEU A 113 17.94 -2.20 -16.34
CA LEU A 113 18.48 -2.23 -14.99
C LEU A 113 19.25 -3.51 -14.74
N SER A 114 20.55 -3.39 -14.46
CA SER A 114 21.33 -4.48 -13.85
C SER A 114 20.84 -4.68 -12.42
N GLU A 115 20.36 -5.87 -12.07
CA GLU A 115 19.94 -6.21 -10.70
C GLU A 115 21.13 -6.11 -9.74
N LYS A 116 21.18 -5.06 -8.95
CA LYS A 116 22.09 -4.97 -7.82
C LYS A 116 21.45 -5.74 -6.67
N ASN A 117 21.91 -6.96 -6.47
CA ASN A 117 21.44 -7.84 -5.39
C ASN A 117 21.94 -7.27 -4.06
N ASN A 118 21.12 -6.49 -3.38
CA ASN A 118 21.40 -5.96 -2.05
C ASN A 118 20.70 -6.86 -1.05
N ASN A 119 21.42 -7.83 -0.47
CA ASN A 119 20.95 -8.65 0.65
C ASN A 119 20.78 -7.78 1.91
N ARG A 120 19.78 -6.92 1.93
CA ARG A 120 19.39 -6.23 3.17
C ARG A 120 18.53 -7.20 4.00
N GLN A 121 18.97 -7.45 5.21
CA GLN A 121 18.17 -8.18 6.19
C GLN A 121 16.92 -7.34 6.52
N LEU A 122 15.76 -7.97 6.38
CA LEU A 122 14.47 -7.35 6.69
C LEU A 122 14.27 -7.35 8.21
N ASP A 123 13.91 -6.20 8.75
CA ASP A 123 13.45 -6.08 10.13
C ASP A 123 12.03 -6.63 10.28
N MET A 124 11.90 -7.94 10.39
CA MET A 124 10.58 -8.60 10.52
C MET A 124 9.84 -8.17 11.79
N LEU A 125 10.57 -7.84 12.85
CA LEU A 125 9.97 -7.42 14.13
C LEU A 125 9.42 -6.01 14.04
N GLY A 126 10.16 -5.05 13.49
CA GLY A 126 9.68 -3.69 13.23
C GLY A 126 8.49 -3.69 12.26
N ILE A 127 8.54 -4.50 11.19
CA ILE A 127 7.43 -4.65 10.22
C ILE A 127 6.15 -5.13 10.92
N THR A 128 6.24 -6.17 11.76
CA THR A 128 5.05 -6.73 12.42
C THR A 128 4.44 -5.76 13.43
N ILE A 129 5.26 -5.10 14.27
CA ILE A 129 4.78 -4.12 15.25
C ILE A 129 4.12 -2.95 14.55
N ASN A 130 4.76 -2.39 13.51
CA ASN A 130 4.21 -1.27 12.73
C ASN A 130 2.88 -1.65 12.05
N THR A 131 2.80 -2.86 11.48
CA THR A 131 1.56 -3.35 10.86
C THR A 131 0.43 -3.48 11.89
N LEU A 132 0.71 -4.10 13.04
CA LEU A 132 -0.28 -4.24 14.13
C LEU A 132 -0.73 -2.88 14.67
N MET A 133 0.19 -1.94 14.82
CA MET A 133 -0.11 -0.56 15.23
C MET A 133 -1.09 0.10 14.26
N LEU A 134 -0.81 0.05 12.95
CA LEU A 134 -1.67 0.67 11.94
C LEU A 134 -3.03 -0.03 11.83
N VAL A 135 -3.07 -1.36 11.87
CA VAL A 135 -4.33 -2.13 11.82
C VAL A 135 -5.19 -1.83 13.05
N SER A 136 -4.63 -1.81 14.26
CA SER A 136 -5.37 -1.50 15.48
C SER A 136 -5.88 -0.06 15.48
N LEU A 137 -5.10 0.90 14.96
CA LEU A 137 -5.52 2.29 14.81
C LEU A 137 -6.71 2.43 13.87
N LEU A 138 -6.61 1.87 12.66
CA LEU A 138 -7.66 1.96 11.63
C LEU A 138 -8.95 1.26 12.08
N LEU A 139 -8.84 0.06 12.66
CA LEU A 139 -10.00 -0.64 13.22
C LEU A 139 -10.62 0.14 14.37
N GLY A 140 -9.80 0.69 15.27
CA GLY A 140 -10.26 1.50 16.37
C GLY A 140 -11.07 2.70 15.89
N LEU A 141 -10.54 3.48 14.96
CA LEU A 141 -11.23 4.63 14.35
C LEU A 141 -12.53 4.22 13.64
N SER A 142 -12.53 3.09 12.95
CA SER A 142 -13.73 2.57 12.27
C SER A 142 -14.84 2.19 13.25
N LEU A 143 -14.49 1.66 14.42
CA LEU A 143 -15.45 1.20 15.42
C LEU A 143 -16.01 2.34 16.28
N LEU A 144 -15.36 3.51 16.35
CA LEU A 144 -15.87 4.67 17.09
C LEU A 144 -17.27 5.12 16.60
N ASN A 145 -17.56 4.92 15.32
CA ASN A 145 -18.85 5.30 14.74
C ASN A 145 -19.99 4.32 15.10
N LYS A 146 -19.68 3.20 15.77
CA LYS A 146 -20.67 2.19 16.18
C LYS A 146 -20.89 2.28 17.68
N SER A 147 -22.05 2.76 18.13
CA SER A 147 -22.35 3.03 19.54
C SER A 147 -22.12 1.83 20.48
N HIS A 148 -22.44 0.61 20.04
CA HIS A 148 -22.25 -0.62 20.81
C HIS A 148 -20.78 -1.12 20.82
N LEU A 149 -19.91 -0.60 19.95
CA LEU A 149 -18.48 -0.96 19.86
C LEU A 149 -17.56 0.20 20.21
N PHE A 150 -18.09 1.32 20.66
CA PHE A 150 -17.33 2.53 20.96
C PHE A 150 -16.19 2.29 21.96
N VAL A 151 -16.45 1.54 23.04
CA VAL A 151 -15.43 1.19 24.03
C VAL A 151 -14.31 0.33 23.42
N VAL A 152 -14.68 -0.64 22.58
CA VAL A 152 -13.70 -1.48 21.85
C VAL A 152 -12.84 -0.61 20.93
N GLY A 153 -13.45 0.37 20.26
CA GLY A 153 -12.73 1.34 19.42
C GLY A 153 -11.68 2.12 20.20
N ILE A 154 -12.02 2.62 21.39
CA ILE A 154 -11.09 3.32 22.28
C ILE A 154 -9.94 2.40 22.71
N ILE A 155 -10.24 1.17 23.14
CA ILE A 155 -9.22 0.20 23.55
C ILE A 155 -8.22 -0.07 22.43
N LEU A 156 -8.70 -0.24 21.18
CA LEU A 156 -7.85 -0.44 20.02
C LEU A 156 -6.98 0.77 19.70
N ILE A 157 -7.48 1.99 19.87
CA ILE A 157 -6.68 3.20 19.68
C ILE A 157 -5.60 3.31 20.77
N LEU A 158 -5.94 3.05 22.01
CA LEU A 158 -4.96 3.04 23.11
C LEU A 158 -3.89 1.96 22.89
N SER A 159 -4.29 0.77 22.45
CA SER A 159 -3.34 -0.30 22.11
C SER A 159 -2.42 0.09 20.96
N SER A 160 -2.91 0.83 19.96
CA SER A 160 -2.08 1.32 18.86
C SER A 160 -1.04 2.35 19.34
N LEU A 161 -1.39 3.25 20.27
CA LEU A 161 -0.44 4.17 20.86
C LEU A 161 0.65 3.45 21.66
N LEU A 162 0.27 2.42 22.42
CA LEU A 162 1.22 1.58 23.15
C LEU A 162 2.17 0.84 22.21
N LEU A 163 1.64 0.26 21.12
CA LEU A 163 2.44 -0.37 20.07
C LEU A 163 3.38 0.64 19.40
N GLY A 164 2.95 1.89 19.21
CA GLY A 164 3.79 2.97 18.68
C GLY A 164 4.98 3.29 19.59
N ILE A 165 4.75 3.30 20.90
CA ILE A 165 5.83 3.48 21.89
C ILE A 165 6.79 2.29 21.85
N ILE A 166 6.28 1.06 21.81
CA ILE A 166 7.10 -0.15 21.70
C ILE A 166 7.92 -0.11 20.40
N PHE A 167 7.29 0.24 19.27
CA PHE A 167 7.96 0.39 17.97
C PHE A 167 9.11 1.38 18.05
N TYR A 168 8.90 2.53 18.65
CA TYR A 168 9.93 3.55 18.83
C TYR A 168 11.16 3.03 19.60
N TYR A 169 10.95 2.30 20.71
CA TYR A 169 12.06 1.72 21.49
C TYR A 169 12.77 0.58 20.75
N VAL A 170 12.03 -0.26 20.03
CA VAL A 170 12.59 -1.36 19.23
C VAL A 170 13.46 -0.79 18.13
N GLU A 171 12.97 0.24 17.42
CA GLU A 171 13.65 0.88 16.30
C GLU A 171 14.94 1.60 16.74
N LEU A 172 14.95 2.22 17.93
CA LEU A 172 16.16 2.85 18.48
C LEU A 172 17.30 1.86 18.72
N ASN A 173 16.99 0.60 19.04
CA ASN A 173 17.97 -0.41 19.39
C ASN A 173 18.31 -1.36 18.23
N ASN A 174 17.61 -1.25 17.11
CA ASN A 174 17.80 -2.12 15.96
C ASN A 174 18.87 -1.59 15.00
N LYS A 175 19.86 -2.44 14.64
CA LYS A 175 20.90 -2.12 13.65
C LYS A 175 20.38 -2.07 12.21
N HIS A 176 19.22 -2.69 11.95
CA HIS A 176 18.57 -2.77 10.65
C HIS A 176 17.23 -2.04 10.64
N ALA A 177 17.15 -0.95 11.42
CA ALA A 177 15.97 -0.13 11.60
C ALA A 177 15.27 0.20 10.27
N LEU A 178 13.92 0.13 10.26
CA LEU A 178 13.09 0.56 9.12
C LEU A 178 13.20 2.07 8.92
N ILE A 179 13.27 2.81 10.02
CA ILE A 179 13.38 4.27 10.04
C ILE A 179 14.62 4.64 10.86
N ASP A 180 15.57 5.32 10.24
CA ASP A 180 16.75 5.84 10.96
C ASP A 180 16.35 7.04 11.83
N ILE A 181 15.79 6.72 13.01
CA ILE A 181 15.36 7.73 14.00
C ILE A 181 16.55 8.56 14.51
N LYS A 182 17.76 7.98 14.51
CA LYS A 182 18.99 8.68 14.96
C LYS A 182 19.45 9.72 13.94
N GLY A 183 19.18 9.50 12.66
CA GLY A 183 19.48 10.45 11.58
C GLY A 183 18.47 11.60 11.45
N LEU A 184 17.34 11.54 12.15
CA LEU A 184 16.30 12.58 12.17
C LEU A 184 16.51 13.63 13.29
N LYS A 185 17.48 13.43 14.17
CA LYS A 185 17.97 14.41 15.16
C LYS A 185 19.14 15.19 14.60
#